data_d6be67cec11bfdbdf90278eab8a69d0c
#
_entry.id   d6be67cec11bfdbdf90278eab8a69d0c
#
_cell.length_a   1.000
_cell.length_b   1.000
_cell.length_c   1.000
_cell.angle_alpha   90.00
_cell.angle_beta   90.00
_cell.angle_gamma   90.00
#
_symmetry.space_group_name_H-M   'P 1'
#
loop_
_entity.id
_entity.type
_entity.pdbx_description
1 polymer ?
#
loop_
_entity_poly.entity_id
_entity_poly.type
_entity_poly.pdbx_seq_one_letter_code
_entity_poly.pdbx_strand_id
1 'polypeptide(L)'
;MQDNEKYLFDLQGFIAVENALSHEQLAELNRILDEHIAAECELDMRTHRFGKLLDWGPAYRALIDNPAVAIYLEQIIDPQFRLDHVYLDIIRSGTSPIGASLHGGGAPFNPSQYYRFANGRMHNGLTVVAYNLADVGPEDGGFGCVPGSHKSNYRFPGEWKNMDEAIQPCVQRVTGPAGTAVIFTEALTHGALPWRGAGERRTVFFKYSPHPVSWSAGYFDDGVYEGLSERQRDILEAPNARYANRPR
;
A
#
# COMPACT_ATOMS: atom_id res chain seq x y z
N MET A 1 16.43 -5.13 4.63
CA MET A 1 15.67 -6.38 4.39
C MET A 1 16.62 -7.56 4.53
N GLN A 2 16.31 -8.54 5.38
CA GLN A 2 17.10 -9.75 5.61
C GLN A 2 16.82 -10.79 4.53
N ASP A 3 17.68 -11.84 4.43
CA ASP A 3 17.50 -12.84 3.35
C ASP A 3 16.24 -13.70 3.51
N ASN A 4 15.83 -13.99 4.74
CA ASN A 4 14.54 -14.67 5.00
C ASN A 4 13.33 -13.81 4.61
N GLU A 5 13.40 -12.49 4.80
CA GLU A 5 12.34 -11.56 4.40
C GLU A 5 12.26 -11.46 2.87
N LYS A 6 13.42 -11.44 2.18
CA LYS A 6 13.47 -11.51 0.70
C LYS A 6 12.83 -12.79 0.18
N TYR A 7 13.16 -13.93 0.81
CA TYR A 7 12.58 -15.21 0.45
C TYR A 7 11.07 -15.22 0.63
N LEU A 8 10.58 -14.70 1.77
CA LEU A 8 9.15 -14.63 2.04
C LEU A 8 8.44 -13.69 1.07
N PHE A 9 8.99 -12.51 0.80
CA PHE A 9 8.39 -11.59 -0.17
C PHE A 9 8.37 -12.19 -1.58
N ASP A 10 9.48 -12.80 -2.04
CA ASP A 10 9.51 -13.51 -3.33
C ASP A 10 8.47 -14.63 -3.40
N LEU A 11 8.33 -15.41 -2.32
CA LEU A 11 7.41 -16.54 -2.29
C LEU A 11 5.96 -16.10 -2.34
N GLN A 12 5.57 -15.12 -1.52
CA GLN A 12 4.16 -14.79 -1.25
C GLN A 12 3.69 -13.46 -1.82
N GLY A 13 4.60 -12.54 -2.17
CA GLY A 13 4.29 -11.24 -2.80
C GLY A 13 3.97 -10.11 -1.81
N PHE A 14 4.12 -10.35 -0.50
CA PHE A 14 3.94 -9.35 0.54
C PHE A 14 4.82 -9.60 1.76
N ILE A 15 4.94 -8.61 2.62
CA ILE A 15 5.54 -8.71 3.96
C ILE A 15 4.82 -7.75 4.91
N ALA A 16 4.60 -8.17 6.15
CA ALA A 16 4.09 -7.33 7.23
C ALA A 16 5.25 -6.88 8.13
N VAL A 17 5.37 -5.59 8.35
CA VAL A 17 6.37 -4.96 9.19
C VAL A 17 5.67 -4.35 10.39
N GLU A 18 5.74 -5.02 11.54
CA GLU A 18 5.18 -4.51 12.79
C GLU A 18 5.99 -3.31 13.30
N ASN A 19 5.34 -2.42 14.04
CA ASN A 19 5.96 -1.22 14.60
C ASN A 19 6.60 -0.30 13.54
N ALA A 20 6.05 -0.29 12.31
CA ALA A 20 6.47 0.63 11.27
C ALA A 20 6.13 2.09 11.58
N LEU A 21 5.18 2.33 12.49
CA LEU A 21 4.85 3.62 13.07
C LEU A 21 5.08 3.58 14.58
N SER A 22 5.68 4.62 15.14
CA SER A 22 5.76 4.78 16.59
C SER A 22 4.38 5.11 17.18
N HIS A 23 4.24 4.95 18.48
CA HIS A 23 2.97 5.32 19.17
C HIS A 23 2.61 6.80 18.98
N GLU A 24 3.60 7.69 18.98
CA GLU A 24 3.41 9.12 18.78
C GLU A 24 2.97 9.42 17.34
N GLN A 25 3.62 8.80 16.34
CA GLN A 25 3.21 8.93 14.94
C GLN A 25 1.79 8.42 14.73
N LEU A 26 1.47 7.25 15.27
CA LEU A 26 0.15 6.64 15.17
C LEU A 26 -0.94 7.52 15.79
N ALA A 27 -0.68 8.08 16.99
CA ALA A 27 -1.60 8.97 17.66
C ALA A 27 -1.86 10.25 16.86
N GLU A 28 -0.81 10.87 16.32
CA GLU A 28 -0.94 12.10 15.53
C GLU A 28 -1.66 11.88 14.19
N LEU A 29 -1.33 10.78 13.48
CA LEU A 29 -2.03 10.41 12.24
C LEU A 29 -3.53 10.18 12.48
N ASN A 30 -3.89 9.48 13.56
CA ASN A 30 -5.29 9.26 13.93
C ASN A 30 -5.99 10.56 14.35
N ARG A 31 -5.33 11.44 15.11
CA ARG A 31 -5.89 12.74 15.52
C ARG A 31 -6.29 13.59 14.29
N ILE A 32 -5.37 13.71 13.33
CA ILE A 32 -5.63 14.44 12.08
C ILE A 32 -6.76 13.77 11.30
N LEU A 33 -6.74 12.43 11.19
CA LEU A 33 -7.79 11.68 10.51
C LEU A 33 -9.17 11.91 11.14
N ASP A 34 -9.26 11.93 12.48
CA ASP A 34 -10.52 12.18 13.20
C ASP A 34 -11.09 13.55 12.88
N GLU A 35 -10.26 14.58 12.69
CA GLU A 35 -10.69 15.90 12.25
C GLU A 35 -11.31 15.88 10.84
N HIS A 36 -10.67 15.16 9.89
CA HIS A 36 -11.20 14.99 8.53
C HIS A 36 -12.47 14.15 8.51
N ILE A 37 -12.55 13.09 9.30
CA ILE A 37 -13.78 12.30 9.45
C ILE A 37 -14.93 13.17 9.93
N ALA A 38 -14.70 13.96 10.96
CA ALA A 38 -15.72 14.84 11.53
C ALA A 38 -16.19 15.92 10.53
N ALA A 39 -15.30 16.36 9.64
CA ALA A 39 -15.60 17.41 8.66
C ALA A 39 -16.26 16.88 7.37
N GLU A 40 -15.93 15.67 6.94
CA GLU A 40 -16.23 15.18 5.58
C GLU A 40 -17.16 13.96 5.56
N CYS A 41 -17.32 13.25 6.70
CA CYS A 41 -18.03 11.99 6.73
C CYS A 41 -19.38 12.09 7.47
N GLU A 42 -20.43 11.55 6.87
CA GLU A 42 -21.72 11.38 7.55
C GLU A 42 -21.67 10.21 8.55
N LEU A 43 -22.51 10.25 9.58
CA LEU A 43 -22.50 9.27 10.69
C LEU A 43 -22.81 7.84 10.22
N ASP A 44 -23.66 7.70 9.20
CA ASP A 44 -24.09 6.41 8.64
C ASP A 44 -23.21 5.93 7.48
N MET A 45 -22.19 6.71 7.08
CA MET A 45 -21.27 6.35 6.02
C MET A 45 -20.50 5.08 6.37
N ARG A 46 -20.49 4.11 5.46
CA ARG A 46 -19.86 2.81 5.67
C ARG A 46 -18.42 2.72 5.16
N THR A 47 -18.14 3.41 4.05
CA THR A 47 -16.81 3.45 3.45
C THR A 47 -16.52 4.84 2.92
N HIS A 48 -15.30 5.32 3.13
CA HIS A 48 -14.85 6.59 2.56
C HIS A 48 -13.39 6.51 2.14
N ARG A 49 -13.06 7.17 1.04
CA ARG A 49 -11.70 7.31 0.57
C ARG A 49 -11.29 8.78 0.57
N PHE A 50 -10.30 9.07 1.38
CA PHE A 50 -9.64 10.37 1.39
C PHE A 50 -8.48 10.38 0.40
N GLY A 51 -8.37 11.44 -0.39
CA GLY A 51 -7.20 11.76 -1.22
C GLY A 51 -6.36 12.88 -0.61
N LYS A 52 -5.35 13.32 -1.38
CA LYS A 52 -4.53 14.50 -1.04
C LYS A 52 -3.90 14.48 0.36
N LEU A 53 -3.51 13.32 0.85
CA LEU A 53 -3.02 13.16 2.22
C LEU A 53 -1.78 14.00 2.53
N LEU A 54 -0.96 14.35 1.52
CA LEU A 54 0.22 15.19 1.72
C LEU A 54 -0.14 16.63 2.12
N ASP A 55 -1.36 17.07 1.79
CA ASP A 55 -1.90 18.37 2.20
C ASP A 55 -2.26 18.42 3.71
N TRP A 56 -2.41 17.24 4.34
CA TRP A 56 -2.79 17.11 5.76
C TRP A 56 -1.64 17.44 6.74
N GLY A 57 -0.48 17.77 6.23
CA GLY A 57 0.59 18.28 7.06
C GLY A 57 1.81 17.35 7.21
N PRO A 58 2.76 17.76 8.06
CA PRO A 58 4.06 17.08 8.18
C PRO A 58 3.95 15.63 8.63
N ALA A 59 2.97 15.25 9.46
CA ALA A 59 2.80 13.88 9.94
C ALA A 59 2.54 12.90 8.79
N TYR A 60 1.68 13.27 7.83
CA TYR A 60 1.42 12.45 6.64
C TYR A 60 2.57 12.51 5.64
N ARG A 61 3.25 13.67 5.49
CA ARG A 61 4.45 13.79 4.65
C ARG A 61 5.63 12.97 5.16
N ALA A 62 5.73 12.73 6.47
CA ALA A 62 6.76 11.86 7.05
C ALA A 62 6.65 10.38 6.59
N LEU A 63 5.52 9.97 6.05
CA LEU A 63 5.35 8.62 5.51
C LEU A 63 6.00 8.44 4.12
N ILE A 64 6.34 9.53 3.42
CA ILE A 64 6.96 9.48 2.08
C ILE A 64 8.24 8.64 2.07
N ASP A 65 9.07 8.81 3.09
CA ASP A 65 10.37 8.16 3.24
C ASP A 65 10.52 7.47 4.61
N ASN A 66 9.42 7.00 5.21
CA ASN A 66 9.43 6.33 6.51
C ASN A 66 10.59 5.29 6.57
N PRO A 67 11.57 5.47 7.46
CA PRO A 67 12.78 4.65 7.48
C PRO A 67 12.52 3.18 7.76
N ALA A 68 11.46 2.84 8.51
CA ALA A 68 11.08 1.46 8.78
C ALA A 68 10.64 0.71 7.50
N VAL A 69 10.21 1.43 6.46
CA VAL A 69 9.67 0.89 5.21
C VAL A 69 10.62 1.12 4.03
N ALA A 70 11.31 2.25 3.99
CA ALA A 70 12.19 2.63 2.89
C ALA A 70 13.25 1.56 2.57
N ILE A 71 13.82 0.91 3.60
CA ILE A 71 14.79 -0.18 3.45
C ILE A 71 14.24 -1.40 2.69
N TYR A 72 12.92 -1.62 2.72
CA TYR A 72 12.24 -2.66 1.94
C TYR A 72 12.03 -2.20 0.50
N LEU A 73 11.51 -0.98 0.32
CA LEU A 73 11.25 -0.42 -1.01
C LEU A 73 12.52 -0.36 -1.88
N GLU A 74 13.66 0.02 -1.30
CA GLU A 74 14.96 0.05 -1.99
C GLU A 74 15.38 -1.32 -2.57
N GLN A 75 14.98 -2.41 -1.93
CA GLN A 75 15.34 -3.76 -2.37
C GLN A 75 14.25 -4.43 -3.20
N ILE A 76 12.99 -4.08 -2.96
CA ILE A 76 11.84 -4.63 -3.67
C ILE A 76 11.66 -3.92 -5.03
N ILE A 77 11.85 -2.60 -5.05
CA ILE A 77 11.68 -1.78 -6.26
C ILE A 77 13.06 -1.41 -6.83
N ASP A 78 13.64 -0.36 -6.28
CA ASP A 78 14.95 0.22 -6.62
C ASP A 78 15.31 1.28 -5.58
N PRO A 79 16.60 1.56 -5.31
CA PRO A 79 17.01 2.69 -4.46
C PRO A 79 16.47 4.06 -4.90
N GLN A 80 16.15 4.20 -6.18
CA GLN A 80 15.56 5.41 -6.78
C GLN A 80 14.06 5.19 -7.08
N PHE A 81 13.30 4.70 -6.11
CA PHE A 81 11.84 4.60 -6.23
C PHE A 81 11.18 5.98 -6.12
N ARG A 82 9.97 6.12 -6.65
CA ARG A 82 9.13 7.32 -6.55
C ARG A 82 7.79 7.02 -5.93
N LEU A 83 7.18 8.02 -5.29
CA LEU A 83 5.79 7.95 -4.85
C LEU A 83 4.88 8.15 -6.07
N ASP A 84 4.01 7.19 -6.33
CA ASP A 84 3.06 7.23 -7.43
C ASP A 84 1.77 7.97 -7.02
N HIS A 85 1.10 7.51 -5.97
CA HIS A 85 -0.09 8.15 -5.40
C HIS A 85 -0.36 7.69 -3.98
N VAL A 86 -1.23 8.42 -3.29
CA VAL A 86 -1.62 8.18 -1.89
C VAL A 86 -3.12 8.30 -1.71
N TYR A 87 -3.69 7.51 -0.79
CA TYR A 87 -5.06 7.65 -0.31
C TYR A 87 -5.21 6.95 1.05
N LEU A 88 -6.33 7.21 1.72
CA LEU A 88 -6.70 6.56 2.96
C LEU A 88 -8.13 6.06 2.87
N ASP A 89 -8.34 4.80 3.23
CA ASP A 89 -9.65 4.19 3.29
C ASP A 89 -10.11 4.00 4.73
N ILE A 90 -11.35 4.42 4.99
CA ILE A 90 -12.11 4.05 6.17
C ILE A 90 -13.18 3.05 5.77
N ILE A 91 -13.27 1.95 6.52
CA ILE A 91 -14.27 0.92 6.31
C ILE A 91 -14.89 0.56 7.66
N ARG A 92 -16.21 0.76 7.78
CA ARG A 92 -17.03 0.32 8.89
C ARG A 92 -17.64 -1.04 8.58
N SER A 93 -18.13 -1.75 9.59
CA SER A 93 -18.68 -3.09 9.44
C SER A 93 -19.79 -3.16 8.38
N GLY A 94 -19.82 -4.25 7.64
CA GLY A 94 -20.80 -4.54 6.59
C GLY A 94 -20.17 -5.19 5.36
N THR A 95 -21.03 -5.42 4.35
CA THR A 95 -20.65 -5.99 3.05
C THR A 95 -20.21 -4.93 2.05
N SER A 96 -19.56 -5.35 0.97
CA SER A 96 -19.13 -4.50 -0.15
C SER A 96 -18.25 -3.31 0.26
N PRO A 97 -17.16 -3.53 1.01
CA PRO A 97 -16.21 -2.46 1.30
C PRO A 97 -15.53 -1.98 0.01
N ILE A 98 -14.91 -0.81 0.04
CA ILE A 98 -14.04 -0.35 -1.04
C ILE A 98 -12.96 -1.42 -1.28
N GLY A 99 -12.83 -1.90 -2.53
CA GLY A 99 -11.87 -2.94 -2.89
C GLY A 99 -12.27 -4.36 -2.52
N ALA A 100 -13.56 -4.66 -2.28
CA ALA A 100 -14.07 -5.99 -1.93
C ALA A 100 -13.83 -7.06 -3.01
N SER A 101 -13.67 -6.66 -4.26
CA SER A 101 -13.36 -7.59 -5.34
C SER A 101 -11.86 -7.83 -5.44
N LEU A 102 -11.44 -9.10 -5.44
CA LEU A 102 -10.05 -9.47 -5.69
C LEU A 102 -9.60 -8.98 -7.07
N HIS A 103 -8.47 -8.31 -7.11
CA HIS A 103 -7.86 -7.74 -8.31
C HIS A 103 -6.34 -7.92 -8.29
N GLY A 104 -5.63 -7.49 -9.33
CA GLY A 104 -4.21 -7.77 -9.50
C GLY A 104 -3.98 -9.17 -10.07
N GLY A 105 -2.79 -9.72 -9.84
CA GLY A 105 -2.33 -11.02 -10.34
C GLY A 105 -1.24 -10.90 -11.39
N GLY A 106 -0.42 -11.95 -11.54
CA GLY A 106 0.69 -12.00 -12.50
C GLY A 106 0.24 -12.09 -13.97
N ALA A 107 -1.00 -12.47 -14.23
CA ALA A 107 -1.54 -12.63 -15.58
C ALA A 107 -2.90 -11.93 -15.74
N PRO A 108 -3.10 -11.17 -16.86
CA PRO A 108 -2.12 -10.85 -17.91
C PRO A 108 -1.03 -9.90 -17.39
N PHE A 109 0.12 -9.90 -18.07
CA PHE A 109 1.18 -8.95 -17.74
C PHE A 109 0.70 -7.49 -17.85
N ASN A 110 1.00 -6.71 -16.80
CA ASN A 110 0.73 -5.28 -16.75
C ASN A 110 2.07 -4.52 -16.62
N PRO A 111 2.40 -3.60 -17.53
CA PRO A 111 3.70 -2.93 -17.55
C PRO A 111 3.94 -1.99 -16.35
N SER A 112 2.92 -1.63 -15.60
CA SER A 112 3.03 -0.83 -14.37
C SER A 112 2.83 -1.64 -13.08
N GLN A 113 2.26 -2.85 -13.15
CA GLN A 113 1.92 -3.70 -12.01
C GLN A 113 2.49 -5.10 -12.25
N TYR A 114 3.79 -5.26 -12.12
CA TYR A 114 4.48 -6.52 -12.42
C TYR A 114 5.39 -6.94 -11.28
N TYR A 115 5.68 -8.22 -11.24
CA TYR A 115 6.79 -8.83 -10.52
C TYR A 115 7.66 -9.60 -11.50
N ARG A 116 8.97 -9.48 -11.37
CA ARG A 116 9.95 -10.23 -12.15
C ARG A 116 11.22 -10.47 -11.34
N PHE A 117 11.73 -11.69 -11.36
CA PHE A 117 13.07 -11.98 -10.88
C PHE A 117 14.05 -12.07 -12.07
N ALA A 118 15.09 -11.25 -12.06
CA ALA A 118 16.10 -11.23 -13.10
C ALA A 118 17.44 -10.70 -12.53
N ASN A 119 18.55 -11.20 -13.04
CA ASN A 119 19.89 -10.76 -12.65
C ASN A 119 20.14 -10.81 -11.13
N GLY A 120 19.61 -11.85 -10.46
CA GLY A 120 19.81 -12.07 -9.03
C GLY A 120 19.01 -11.14 -8.11
N ARG A 121 18.02 -10.38 -8.63
CA ARG A 121 17.19 -9.48 -7.82
C ARG A 121 15.71 -9.47 -8.25
N MET A 122 14.86 -9.07 -7.32
CA MET A 122 13.46 -8.78 -7.60
C MET A 122 13.34 -7.43 -8.32
N HIS A 123 12.38 -7.35 -9.24
CA HIS A 123 11.96 -6.12 -9.90
C HIS A 123 10.44 -6.04 -9.79
N ASN A 124 9.94 -5.02 -9.16
CA ASN A 124 8.52 -4.78 -9.03
C ASN A 124 8.11 -3.49 -9.72
N GLY A 125 6.93 -3.49 -10.30
CA GLY A 125 6.21 -2.29 -10.66
C GLY A 125 5.60 -1.61 -9.44
N LEU A 126 4.35 -1.17 -9.56
CA LEU A 126 3.63 -0.51 -8.46
C LEU A 126 3.61 -1.41 -7.22
N THR A 127 4.11 -0.88 -6.13
CA THR A 127 4.25 -1.53 -4.82
C THR A 127 3.55 -0.69 -3.77
N VAL A 128 2.77 -1.32 -2.93
CA VAL A 128 1.93 -0.67 -1.93
C VAL A 128 2.55 -0.81 -0.55
N VAL A 129 2.49 0.25 0.21
CA VAL A 129 2.65 0.25 1.66
C VAL A 129 1.30 0.63 2.27
N ALA A 130 0.66 -0.32 2.91
CA ALA A 130 -0.60 -0.13 3.61
C ALA A 130 -0.34 -0.05 5.12
N TYR A 131 -0.44 1.13 5.71
CA TYR A 131 -0.29 1.32 7.16
C TYR A 131 -1.63 1.13 7.85
N ASN A 132 -1.69 0.23 8.81
CA ASN A 132 -2.84 0.05 9.68
C ASN A 132 -2.81 1.09 10.80
N LEU A 133 -3.76 2.03 10.81
CA LEU A 133 -3.93 3.00 11.90
C LEU A 133 -4.80 2.48 13.07
N ALA A 134 -5.39 1.31 12.91
CA ALA A 134 -6.13 0.57 13.93
C ALA A 134 -5.70 -0.89 13.90
N ASP A 135 -5.97 -1.64 14.96
CA ASP A 135 -5.70 -3.07 15.02
C ASP A 135 -6.51 -3.82 13.95
N VAL A 136 -5.90 -4.85 13.38
CA VAL A 136 -6.54 -5.78 12.45
C VAL A 136 -6.34 -7.20 12.98
N GLY A 137 -7.36 -7.71 13.64
CA GLY A 137 -7.37 -9.05 14.21
C GLY A 137 -7.72 -10.15 13.19
N PRO A 138 -7.55 -11.42 13.56
CA PRO A 138 -7.74 -12.55 12.64
C PRO A 138 -9.19 -12.71 12.14
N GLU A 139 -10.18 -12.21 12.87
CA GLU A 139 -11.60 -12.30 12.49
C GLU A 139 -12.18 -10.98 11.95
N ASP A 140 -11.39 -9.90 11.97
CA ASP A 140 -11.88 -8.56 11.63
C ASP A 140 -12.06 -8.32 10.13
N GLY A 141 -11.41 -9.11 9.28
CA GLY A 141 -11.37 -8.88 7.84
C GLY A 141 -10.13 -8.10 7.40
N GLY A 142 -10.28 -7.03 6.62
CA GLY A 142 -9.17 -6.18 6.21
C GLY A 142 -8.46 -6.65 4.95
N PHE A 143 -7.13 -6.63 4.90
CA PHE A 143 -6.38 -7.03 3.70
C PHE A 143 -6.41 -8.54 3.51
N GLY A 144 -6.91 -8.98 2.36
CA GLY A 144 -6.88 -10.36 1.90
C GLY A 144 -6.09 -10.49 0.60
N CYS A 145 -5.28 -11.53 0.46
CA CYS A 145 -4.50 -11.76 -0.75
C CYS A 145 -4.36 -13.25 -1.05
N VAL A 146 -3.97 -13.56 -2.28
CA VAL A 146 -3.63 -14.93 -2.72
C VAL A 146 -2.10 -15.03 -2.82
N PRO A 147 -1.41 -15.59 -1.81
CA PRO A 147 0.05 -15.67 -1.81
C PRO A 147 0.59 -16.36 -3.05
N GLY A 148 1.65 -15.80 -3.65
CA GLY A 148 2.28 -16.34 -4.85
C GLY A 148 1.58 -15.98 -6.18
N SER A 149 0.39 -15.38 -6.15
CA SER A 149 -0.36 -15.04 -7.36
C SER A 149 0.30 -13.96 -8.23
N HIS A 150 1.23 -13.18 -7.68
CA HIS A 150 2.01 -12.17 -8.42
C HIS A 150 2.92 -12.77 -9.49
N LYS A 151 3.16 -14.07 -9.43
CA LYS A 151 3.94 -14.85 -10.42
C LYS A 151 3.17 -16.04 -11.00
N SER A 152 1.84 -16.05 -10.83
CA SER A 152 0.98 -17.03 -11.47
C SER A 152 0.95 -16.83 -13.00
N ASN A 153 1.09 -17.91 -13.74
CA ASN A 153 1.00 -17.90 -15.19
C ASN A 153 -0.44 -17.90 -15.70
N TYR A 154 -1.40 -18.12 -14.83
CA TYR A 154 -2.83 -18.16 -15.16
C TYR A 154 -3.57 -17.00 -14.50
N ARG A 155 -4.61 -16.52 -15.16
CA ARG A 155 -5.53 -15.54 -14.59
C ARG A 155 -6.25 -16.12 -13.37
N PHE A 156 -6.46 -15.28 -12.38
CA PHE A 156 -7.33 -15.61 -11.26
C PHE A 156 -8.77 -15.79 -11.77
N PRO A 157 -9.48 -16.88 -11.38
CA PRO A 157 -10.84 -17.14 -11.84
C PRO A 157 -11.80 -15.97 -11.49
N GLY A 158 -12.57 -15.54 -12.49
CA GLY A 158 -13.46 -14.38 -12.35
C GLY A 158 -14.55 -14.58 -11.30
N GLU A 159 -15.07 -15.81 -11.21
CA GLU A 159 -16.12 -16.24 -10.26
C GLU A 159 -15.62 -16.30 -8.80
N TRP A 160 -14.30 -16.25 -8.57
CA TRP A 160 -13.71 -16.27 -7.22
C TRP A 160 -13.42 -14.87 -6.67
N LYS A 161 -13.69 -13.83 -7.47
CA LYS A 161 -13.29 -12.47 -7.11
C LYS A 161 -14.14 -11.84 -6.02
N ASN A 162 -15.43 -12.18 -5.97
CA ASN A 162 -16.37 -11.56 -5.04
C ASN A 162 -16.26 -12.17 -3.65
N MET A 163 -15.55 -11.49 -2.74
CA MET A 163 -15.35 -11.95 -1.38
C MET A 163 -16.56 -11.74 -0.46
N ASP A 164 -17.57 -10.99 -0.89
CA ASP A 164 -18.86 -10.90 -0.19
C ASP A 164 -19.68 -12.18 -0.36
N GLU A 165 -19.56 -12.85 -1.52
CA GLU A 165 -20.24 -14.11 -1.79
C GLU A 165 -19.52 -15.29 -1.16
N ALA A 166 -18.21 -15.39 -1.38
CA ALA A 166 -17.38 -16.46 -0.83
C ALA A 166 -15.90 -16.07 -0.75
N ILE A 167 -15.30 -16.35 0.39
CA ILE A 167 -13.86 -16.23 0.56
C ILE A 167 -13.24 -17.59 0.21
N GLN A 168 -12.49 -17.64 -0.89
CA GLN A 168 -11.87 -18.87 -1.35
C GLN A 168 -10.75 -19.32 -0.41
N PRO A 169 -10.51 -20.64 -0.25
CA PRO A 169 -9.50 -21.17 0.67
C PRO A 169 -8.06 -20.70 0.38
N CYS A 170 -7.77 -20.25 -0.85
CA CYS A 170 -6.47 -19.71 -1.21
C CYS A 170 -6.26 -18.24 -0.76
N VAL A 171 -7.29 -17.58 -0.24
CA VAL A 171 -7.19 -16.20 0.25
C VAL A 171 -6.67 -16.21 1.68
N GLN A 172 -5.52 -15.62 1.87
CA GLN A 172 -4.92 -15.40 3.19
C GLN A 172 -5.31 -14.01 3.72
N ARG A 173 -5.70 -13.96 4.99
CA ARG A 173 -5.85 -12.71 5.74
C ARG A 173 -4.49 -12.24 6.24
N VAL A 174 -4.22 -10.94 6.17
CA VAL A 174 -3.01 -10.35 6.74
C VAL A 174 -3.42 -9.45 7.88
N THR A 175 -3.01 -9.82 9.08
CA THR A 175 -3.37 -9.17 10.35
C THR A 175 -2.17 -8.43 10.93
N GLY A 176 -2.40 -7.60 11.93
CA GLY A 176 -1.35 -6.93 12.69
C GLY A 176 -1.90 -5.84 13.59
N PRO A 177 -1.17 -5.48 14.64
CA PRO A 177 -1.53 -4.35 15.50
C PRO A 177 -1.48 -3.03 14.73
N ALA A 178 -2.11 -2.00 15.30
CA ALA A 178 -1.97 -0.63 14.83
C ALA A 178 -0.49 -0.25 14.72
N GLY A 179 -0.11 0.47 13.66
CA GLY A 179 1.27 0.78 13.34
C GLY A 179 1.99 -0.25 12.46
N THR A 180 1.33 -1.38 12.12
CA THR A 180 1.85 -2.33 11.13
C THR A 180 1.78 -1.77 9.71
N ALA A 181 2.85 -1.91 8.93
CA ALA A 181 2.86 -1.67 7.49
C ALA A 181 2.83 -3.01 6.74
N VAL A 182 1.84 -3.20 5.88
CA VAL A 182 1.80 -4.33 4.93
C VAL A 182 2.36 -3.83 3.60
N ILE A 183 3.51 -4.37 3.19
CA ILE A 183 4.16 -4.03 1.91
C ILE A 183 3.85 -5.15 0.93
N PHE A 184 3.28 -4.83 -0.23
CA PHE A 184 2.94 -5.83 -1.24
C PHE A 184 3.07 -5.29 -2.67
N THR A 185 3.31 -6.18 -3.61
CA THR A 185 3.29 -5.85 -5.04
C THR A 185 1.86 -5.78 -5.57
N GLU A 186 1.51 -4.78 -6.36
CA GLU A 186 0.20 -4.71 -7.04
C GLU A 186 -0.04 -5.87 -8.02
N ALA A 187 1.02 -6.60 -8.40
CA ALA A 187 0.89 -7.86 -9.14
C ALA A 187 0.29 -9.00 -8.29
N LEU A 188 0.20 -8.85 -6.96
CA LEU A 188 -0.46 -9.83 -6.08
C LEU A 188 -1.97 -9.74 -6.25
N THR A 189 -2.67 -10.85 -6.37
CA THR A 189 -4.14 -10.87 -6.30
C THR A 189 -4.56 -10.55 -4.88
N HIS A 190 -5.25 -9.43 -4.69
CA HIS A 190 -5.60 -8.90 -3.36
C HIS A 190 -6.92 -8.13 -3.38
N GLY A 191 -7.43 -7.84 -2.19
CA GLY A 191 -8.63 -7.04 -1.99
C GLY A 191 -8.93 -6.81 -0.51
N ALA A 192 -10.03 -6.14 -0.22
CA ALA A 192 -10.53 -5.90 1.12
C ALA A 192 -11.59 -6.94 1.51
N LEU A 193 -11.30 -7.76 2.50
CA LEU A 193 -12.27 -8.65 3.13
C LEU A 193 -13.33 -7.82 3.86
N PRO A 194 -14.59 -8.30 3.94
CA PRO A 194 -15.64 -7.65 4.72
C PRO A 194 -15.19 -7.37 6.15
N TRP A 195 -15.33 -6.11 6.58
CA TRP A 195 -14.92 -5.70 7.92
C TRP A 195 -15.96 -6.10 8.97
N ARG A 196 -15.51 -6.76 10.02
CA ARG A 196 -16.30 -7.26 11.14
C ARG A 196 -15.76 -6.82 12.50
N GLY A 197 -14.59 -6.16 12.51
CA GLY A 197 -13.97 -5.66 13.73
C GLY A 197 -14.82 -4.57 14.40
N ALA A 198 -14.58 -4.37 15.68
CA ALA A 198 -15.17 -3.26 16.43
C ALA A 198 -14.60 -1.93 15.92
N GLY A 199 -15.48 -0.98 15.60
CA GLY A 199 -15.05 0.33 15.10
C GLY A 199 -14.71 0.30 13.60
N GLU A 200 -13.71 1.08 13.21
CA GLU A 200 -13.36 1.33 11.83
C GLU A 200 -12.04 0.67 11.47
N ARG A 201 -11.97 0.04 10.29
CA ARG A 201 -10.69 -0.16 9.64
C ARG A 201 -10.20 1.17 9.10
N ARG A 202 -8.99 1.55 9.47
CA ARG A 202 -8.31 2.77 9.03
C ARG A 202 -6.99 2.39 8.38
N THR A 203 -6.88 2.58 7.08
CA THR A 203 -5.67 2.16 6.35
C THR A 203 -5.19 3.27 5.43
N VAL A 204 -3.94 3.68 5.63
CA VAL A 204 -3.24 4.65 4.76
C VAL A 204 -2.46 3.89 3.71
N PHE A 205 -2.63 4.25 2.45
CA PHE A 205 -1.94 3.66 1.32
C PHE A 205 -0.98 4.65 0.69
N PHE A 206 0.31 4.30 0.69
CA PHE A 206 1.35 4.95 -0.07
C PHE A 206 1.81 3.97 -1.15
N LYS A 207 1.69 4.34 -2.42
CA LYS A 207 2.03 3.48 -3.54
C LYS A 207 3.25 4.01 -4.27
N TYR A 208 4.22 3.12 -4.45
CA TYR A 208 5.52 3.47 -5.01
C TYR A 208 5.79 2.70 -6.30
N SER A 209 6.52 3.33 -7.21
CA SER A 209 6.90 2.76 -8.50
C SER A 209 8.41 2.91 -8.75
N PRO A 210 9.00 2.09 -9.63
CA PRO A 210 10.30 2.44 -10.22
C PRO A 210 10.23 3.81 -10.87
N HIS A 211 11.31 4.59 -10.80
CA HIS A 211 11.29 5.98 -11.21
C HIS A 211 10.74 6.25 -12.63
N PRO A 212 11.02 5.41 -13.67
CA PRO A 212 10.50 5.63 -15.01
C PRO A 212 9.04 5.15 -15.21
N VAL A 213 8.41 4.56 -14.18
CA VAL A 213 7.07 3.98 -14.27
C VAL A 213 6.05 4.87 -13.57
N SER A 214 4.88 5.02 -14.18
CA SER A 214 3.71 5.66 -13.56
C SER A 214 2.46 4.85 -13.81
N TRP A 215 1.66 4.65 -12.78
CA TRP A 215 0.29 4.15 -12.86
C TRP A 215 -0.71 5.31 -12.82
N SER A 216 -0.46 6.29 -11.96
CA SER A 216 -1.29 7.51 -11.85
C SER A 216 -1.02 8.44 -13.02
N ALA A 217 -2.07 9.13 -13.49
CA ALA A 217 -1.97 10.18 -14.50
C ALA A 217 -1.53 11.54 -13.92
N GLY A 218 -1.61 11.71 -12.59
CA GLY A 218 -1.18 12.92 -11.89
C GLY A 218 0.17 12.73 -11.20
N TYR A 219 0.90 13.83 -11.02
CA TYR A 219 2.18 13.86 -10.30
C TYR A 219 2.13 14.88 -9.17
N PHE A 220 2.97 14.69 -8.16
CA PHE A 220 3.10 15.65 -7.07
C PHE A 220 3.89 16.87 -7.53
N ASP A 221 3.47 18.04 -7.06
CA ASP A 221 4.25 19.28 -7.13
C ASP A 221 4.89 19.47 -5.75
N ASP A 222 6.18 19.14 -5.63
CA ASP A 222 6.91 19.25 -4.37
C ASP A 222 7.11 20.70 -3.91
N GLY A 223 6.96 21.65 -4.81
CA GLY A 223 7.05 23.09 -4.52
C GLY A 223 5.92 23.63 -3.64
N VAL A 224 4.77 22.91 -3.56
CA VAL A 224 3.64 23.33 -2.71
C VAL A 224 3.76 22.83 -1.26
N TYR A 225 4.72 21.96 -0.96
CA TYR A 225 4.90 21.39 0.37
C TYR A 225 6.13 21.97 1.08
N GLU A 226 5.91 22.66 2.21
CA GLU A 226 7.00 23.17 3.03
C GLU A 226 7.65 22.06 3.87
N GLY A 227 8.96 22.22 4.16
CA GLY A 227 9.68 21.35 5.11
C GLY A 227 10.04 19.97 4.59
N LEU A 228 9.93 19.69 3.29
CA LEU A 228 10.38 18.44 2.70
C LEU A 228 11.90 18.31 2.75
N SER A 229 12.39 17.11 3.12
CA SER A 229 13.79 16.75 2.94
C SER A 229 14.16 16.62 1.46
N GLU A 230 15.45 16.62 1.15
CA GLU A 230 15.95 16.38 -0.23
C GLU A 230 15.47 14.99 -0.72
N ARG A 231 15.55 13.97 0.13
CA ARG A 231 15.07 12.62 -0.19
C ARG A 231 13.58 12.58 -0.50
N GLN A 232 12.75 13.28 0.28
CA GLN A 232 11.31 13.35 0.02
C GLN A 232 11.01 14.02 -1.32
N ARG A 233 11.74 15.09 -1.68
CA ARG A 233 11.62 15.74 -2.99
C ARG A 233 11.98 14.79 -4.13
N ASP A 234 13.06 14.01 -3.96
CA ASP A 234 13.46 12.99 -4.94
C ASP A 234 12.38 11.92 -5.15
N ILE A 235 11.75 11.49 -4.05
CA ILE A 235 10.68 10.49 -4.10
C ILE A 235 9.39 11.04 -4.74
N LEU A 236 9.12 12.35 -4.61
CA LEU A 236 7.97 13.00 -5.21
C LEU A 236 8.18 13.41 -6.68
N GLU A 237 9.41 13.33 -7.19
CA GLU A 237 9.71 13.72 -8.56
C GLU A 237 8.85 12.96 -9.59
N ALA A 238 8.45 13.67 -10.65
CA ALA A 238 7.72 13.06 -11.76
C ALA A 238 8.52 11.94 -12.44
N PRO A 239 7.85 10.97 -13.09
CA PRO A 239 8.54 9.83 -13.71
C PRO A 239 9.63 10.26 -14.68
N ASN A 240 10.82 9.73 -14.50
CA ASN A 240 11.91 9.90 -15.46
C ASN A 240 12.89 8.72 -15.40
N ALA A 241 13.70 8.53 -16.43
CA ALA A 241 14.79 7.58 -16.42
C ALA A 241 16.02 8.23 -15.79
N ARG A 242 16.30 7.91 -14.52
CA ARG A 242 17.52 8.35 -13.83
C ARG A 242 18.68 7.41 -14.11
N TYR A 243 19.82 7.99 -14.46
CA TYR A 243 21.09 7.28 -14.57
C TYR A 243 22.06 7.86 -13.55
N ALA A 244 22.94 7.03 -12.99
CA ALA A 244 23.82 7.36 -11.87
C ALA A 244 24.61 8.69 -12.01
N ASN A 245 24.88 9.15 -13.22
CA ASN A 245 25.67 10.34 -13.52
C ASN A 245 24.87 11.44 -14.22
N ARG A 246 23.55 11.39 -14.21
CA ARG A 246 22.74 12.42 -14.85
C ARG A 246 22.55 13.57 -13.87
N PRO A 247 23.00 14.79 -14.17
CA PRO A 247 22.72 15.96 -13.34
C PRO A 247 21.21 16.23 -13.32
N ARG A 248 20.71 16.71 -12.20
CA ARG A 248 19.33 17.22 -12.04
C ARG A 248 19.11 18.48 -12.85
#